data_d55adeea8ce8bca1a5a55454d7583741
#
_entry.id   d55adeea8ce8bca1a5a55454d7583741
#
_cell.length_a   1.000
_cell.length_b   1.000
_cell.length_c   1.000
_cell.angle_alpha   90.00
_cell.angle_beta   90.00
_cell.angle_gamma   90.00
#
_symmetry.space_group_name_H-M   'P 1'
#
loop_
_entity.id
_entity.type
_entity.pdbx_description
1 polymer ?
#
loop_
_entity_poly.entity_id
_entity_poly.type
_entity_poly.pdbx_seq_one_letter_code
_entity_poly.pdbx_strand_id
1 'polypeptide(L)'
;MRIAVPNKGRLHDPAMELLESAGLHAVDGADRKLYADTVDPEVTLLFARAADIPEYVSDGAADAGITGLDQAREADTGNIESLLDLGFGQCRLVLAAPEDGDIRSVADVAGKTVATEFPNIARQYFEERDVDVDVVEVSGATELTPHVEMADAIIDITSTGTTLKVNRLAIVDEVLSSSVHLFARDDVADDEKVQQVVMALQSVLSADGKRYLMMNAPEARLEEVRDVIPGLGGPTVMNVESEREDGADGDAASEDDAMVAVHAVVDERDVFETINELKSVGASGILVTEIERLVE
;
A
#
# COMPACT_ATOMS: atom_id res chain seq x y z
N MET A 1 2.11 18.72 13.57
CA MET A 1 1.71 18.14 12.27
C MET A 1 0.32 17.56 12.37
N ARG A 2 -0.51 17.76 11.36
CA ARG A 2 -1.86 17.18 11.30
C ARG A 2 -1.98 16.30 10.05
N ILE A 3 -2.49 15.07 10.24
CA ILE A 3 -2.70 14.12 9.15
C ILE A 3 -4.21 13.91 8.98
N ALA A 4 -4.75 14.23 7.79
CA ALA A 4 -6.13 13.93 7.44
C ALA A 4 -6.27 12.44 7.06
N VAL A 5 -7.26 11.76 7.65
CA VAL A 5 -7.51 10.34 7.45
C VAL A 5 -8.99 10.07 7.15
N PRO A 6 -9.33 9.04 6.39
CA PRO A 6 -10.72 8.67 6.13
C PRO A 6 -11.48 8.40 7.44
N ASN A 7 -12.66 9.03 7.62
CA ASN A 7 -13.46 8.86 8.84
C ASN A 7 -14.38 7.62 8.82
N LYS A 8 -14.53 6.96 7.67
CA LYS A 8 -15.37 5.78 7.44
C LYS A 8 -15.11 5.17 6.07
N GLY A 9 -15.75 4.04 5.81
CA GLY A 9 -15.67 3.36 4.52
C GLY A 9 -14.46 2.43 4.43
N ARG A 10 -14.25 1.86 3.24
CA ARG A 10 -13.26 0.81 3.01
C ARG A 10 -11.80 1.22 3.24
N LEU A 11 -11.51 2.51 3.28
CA LEU A 11 -10.15 3.03 3.46
C LEU A 11 -9.81 3.32 4.92
N HIS A 12 -10.82 3.42 5.81
CA HIS A 12 -10.63 3.80 7.20
C HIS A 12 -9.79 2.79 7.99
N ASP A 13 -10.28 1.54 8.05
CA ASP A 13 -9.64 0.52 8.88
C ASP A 13 -8.19 0.24 8.42
N PRO A 14 -7.89 0.03 7.11
CA PRO A 14 -6.51 -0.18 6.67
C PRO A 14 -5.59 1.02 6.93
N ALA A 15 -6.10 2.26 6.81
CA ALA A 15 -5.31 3.45 7.11
C ALA A 15 -4.97 3.53 8.61
N MET A 16 -5.94 3.20 9.48
CA MET A 16 -5.72 3.21 10.93
C MET A 16 -4.79 2.08 11.38
N GLU A 17 -4.91 0.88 10.82
CA GLU A 17 -4.01 -0.25 11.08
C GLU A 17 -2.57 0.06 10.67
N LEU A 18 -2.39 0.70 9.50
CA LEU A 18 -1.07 1.11 9.03
C LEU A 18 -0.45 2.18 9.95
N LEU A 19 -1.24 3.18 10.36
CA LEU A 19 -0.79 4.21 11.32
C LEU A 19 -0.45 3.60 12.69
N GLU A 20 -1.24 2.63 13.17
CA GLU A 20 -0.96 1.92 14.42
C GLU A 20 0.37 1.14 14.33
N SER A 21 0.57 0.39 13.25
CA SER A 21 1.82 -0.34 12.99
C SER A 21 3.01 0.60 12.85
N ALA A 22 2.79 1.82 12.30
CA ALA A 22 3.81 2.87 12.23
C ALA A 22 4.05 3.59 13.58
N GLY A 23 3.32 3.23 14.66
CA GLY A 23 3.45 3.85 15.99
C GLY A 23 2.80 5.24 16.08
N LEU A 24 1.78 5.49 15.26
CA LEU A 24 1.00 6.72 15.21
C LEU A 24 -0.47 6.47 15.60
N HIS A 25 -0.74 5.48 16.45
CA HIS A 25 -2.10 5.17 16.88
C HIS A 25 -2.70 6.29 17.74
N ALA A 26 -4.02 6.44 17.65
CA ALA A 26 -4.76 7.39 18.46
C ALA A 26 -4.77 6.98 19.93
N VAL A 27 -4.48 7.92 20.83
CA VAL A 27 -4.43 7.68 22.29
C VAL A 27 -5.82 7.40 22.88
N ASP A 28 -6.84 8.12 22.40
CA ASP A 28 -8.23 7.95 22.79
C ASP A 28 -9.05 7.42 21.61
N GLY A 29 -9.94 6.46 21.85
CA GLY A 29 -10.80 5.87 20.80
C GLY A 29 -11.37 6.92 19.84
N ALA A 30 -11.13 6.71 18.55
CA ALA A 30 -11.43 7.65 17.46
C ALA A 30 -12.94 7.76 17.13
N ASP A 31 -13.80 6.98 17.80
CA ASP A 31 -15.23 6.90 17.50
C ASP A 31 -15.93 8.28 17.61
N ARG A 32 -16.33 8.82 16.45
CA ARG A 32 -17.10 10.07 16.28
C ARG A 32 -16.36 11.37 16.63
N LYS A 33 -15.05 11.35 16.82
CA LYS A 33 -14.25 12.58 17.00
C LYS A 33 -13.86 13.15 15.63
N LEU A 34 -13.75 14.48 15.54
CA LEU A 34 -13.17 15.14 14.37
C LEU A 34 -11.64 15.08 14.39
N TYR A 35 -11.06 15.00 15.59
CA TYR A 35 -9.61 14.96 15.83
C TYR A 35 -9.29 13.91 16.88
N ALA A 36 -8.12 13.32 16.78
CA ALA A 36 -7.53 12.49 17.81
C ALA A 36 -6.04 12.78 17.94
N ASP A 37 -5.56 12.91 19.17
CA ASP A 37 -4.13 12.95 19.44
C ASP A 37 -3.54 11.54 19.28
N THR A 38 -2.31 11.45 18.79
CA THR A 38 -1.59 10.19 18.69
C THR A 38 -0.62 10.04 19.86
N VAL A 39 0.00 8.86 19.96
CA VAL A 39 1.10 8.64 20.93
C VAL A 39 2.31 9.54 20.67
N ASP A 40 2.46 10.05 19.45
CA ASP A 40 3.40 11.11 19.15
C ASP A 40 2.71 12.49 19.40
N PRO A 41 3.12 13.26 20.42
CA PRO A 41 2.45 14.51 20.79
C PRO A 41 2.55 15.59 19.70
N GLU A 42 3.40 15.43 18.70
CA GLU A 42 3.53 16.35 17.57
C GLU A 42 2.63 15.99 16.41
N VAL A 43 1.91 14.84 16.48
CA VAL A 43 1.03 14.36 15.40
C VAL A 43 -0.41 14.23 15.90
N THR A 44 -1.34 14.86 15.19
CA THR A 44 -2.79 14.80 15.43
C THR A 44 -3.48 14.28 14.16
N LEU A 45 -4.44 13.38 14.31
CA LEU A 45 -5.28 12.90 13.21
C LEU A 45 -6.52 13.78 13.05
N LEU A 46 -6.86 14.11 11.81
CA LEU A 46 -8.09 14.78 11.40
C LEU A 46 -8.96 13.80 10.61
N PHE A 47 -10.14 13.45 11.13
CA PHE A 47 -11.06 12.52 10.47
C PHE A 47 -11.97 13.24 9.47
N ALA A 48 -11.85 12.92 8.19
CA ALA A 48 -12.57 13.55 7.09
C ALA A 48 -13.13 12.51 6.10
N ARG A 49 -13.98 12.94 5.18
CA ARG A 49 -14.34 12.08 4.04
C ARG A 49 -13.12 11.96 3.11
N ALA A 50 -12.91 10.78 2.55
CA ALA A 50 -11.80 10.56 1.62
C ALA A 50 -11.75 11.58 0.48
N ALA A 51 -12.92 11.97 -0.06
CA ALA A 51 -13.04 12.95 -1.14
C ALA A 51 -12.68 14.40 -0.70
N ASP A 52 -12.84 14.73 0.58
CA ASP A 52 -12.58 16.08 1.10
C ASP A 52 -11.09 16.26 1.53
N ILE A 53 -10.36 15.15 1.68
CA ILE A 53 -8.97 15.17 2.20
C ILE A 53 -8.02 15.98 1.33
N PRO A 54 -8.04 15.87 -0.03
CA PRO A 54 -7.14 16.64 -0.87
C PRO A 54 -7.30 18.16 -0.67
N GLU A 55 -8.53 18.65 -0.57
CA GLU A 55 -8.82 20.07 -0.30
C GLU A 55 -8.33 20.49 1.10
N TYR A 56 -8.52 19.64 2.14
CA TYR A 56 -8.05 19.96 3.49
C TYR A 56 -6.53 20.06 3.59
N VAL A 57 -5.82 19.24 2.82
CA VAL A 57 -4.35 19.34 2.70
C VAL A 57 -3.97 20.61 1.94
N SER A 58 -4.58 20.83 0.79
CA SER A 58 -4.34 21.99 -0.07
C SER A 58 -4.57 23.33 0.67
N ASP A 59 -5.65 23.44 1.44
CA ASP A 59 -6.03 24.65 2.18
C ASP A 59 -5.25 24.80 3.49
N GLY A 60 -4.39 23.83 3.87
CA GLY A 60 -3.60 23.87 5.09
C GLY A 60 -4.37 23.53 6.37
N ALA A 61 -5.58 22.97 6.27
CA ALA A 61 -6.30 22.40 7.41
C ALA A 61 -5.59 21.13 7.94
N ALA A 62 -4.89 20.43 7.08
CA ALA A 62 -3.95 19.36 7.41
C ALA A 62 -2.62 19.57 6.65
N ASP A 63 -1.51 19.07 7.21
CA ASP A 63 -0.19 19.12 6.56
C ASP A 63 -0.03 17.97 5.57
N ALA A 64 -0.62 16.81 5.89
CA ALA A 64 -0.64 15.62 5.06
C ALA A 64 -2.02 14.93 5.11
N GLY A 65 -2.28 14.01 4.18
CA GLY A 65 -3.54 13.28 4.14
C GLY A 65 -3.41 11.91 3.48
N ILE A 66 -4.21 10.97 3.95
CA ILE A 66 -4.30 9.61 3.42
C ILE A 66 -5.61 9.48 2.64
N THR A 67 -5.52 9.33 1.32
CA THR A 67 -6.69 9.15 0.44
C THR A 67 -6.32 8.46 -0.85
N GLY A 68 -7.31 8.14 -1.69
CA GLY A 68 -7.10 7.56 -3.02
C GLY A 68 -6.46 8.56 -4.00
N LEU A 69 -5.61 8.05 -4.88
CA LEU A 69 -5.04 8.84 -5.97
C LEU A 69 -6.13 9.41 -6.89
N ASP A 70 -7.24 8.67 -7.05
CA ASP A 70 -8.44 9.12 -7.75
C ASP A 70 -9.03 10.39 -7.13
N GLN A 71 -9.13 10.44 -5.80
CA GLN A 71 -9.67 11.61 -5.09
C GLN A 71 -8.73 12.81 -5.21
N ALA A 72 -7.43 12.61 -5.09
CA ALA A 72 -6.44 13.67 -5.24
C ALA A 72 -6.42 14.24 -6.66
N ARG A 73 -6.55 13.38 -7.68
CA ARG A 73 -6.64 13.79 -9.09
C ARG A 73 -7.94 14.49 -9.43
N GLU A 74 -9.05 14.03 -8.85
CA GLU A 74 -10.36 14.68 -9.06
C GLU A 74 -10.40 16.06 -8.42
N ALA A 75 -9.80 16.25 -7.26
CA ALA A 75 -9.76 17.55 -6.59
C ALA A 75 -8.95 18.61 -7.36
N ASP A 76 -7.95 18.19 -8.15
CA ASP A 76 -7.11 19.02 -9.04
C ASP A 76 -6.60 20.31 -8.34
N THR A 77 -6.15 20.17 -7.09
CA THR A 77 -5.75 21.32 -6.25
C THR A 77 -4.42 21.95 -6.67
N GLY A 78 -3.55 21.19 -7.35
CA GLY A 78 -2.30 21.68 -7.95
C GLY A 78 -1.16 22.04 -6.97
N ASN A 79 -1.35 21.85 -5.67
CA ASN A 79 -0.37 22.19 -4.62
C ASN A 79 -0.19 21.08 -3.58
N ILE A 80 -0.55 19.85 -3.94
CA ILE A 80 -0.31 18.66 -3.13
C ILE A 80 0.45 17.64 -3.96
N GLU A 81 1.38 16.95 -3.34
CA GLU A 81 2.15 15.87 -3.98
C GLU A 81 1.97 14.54 -3.26
N SER A 82 2.10 13.46 -4.03
CA SER A 82 2.09 12.10 -3.49
C SER A 82 3.47 11.74 -2.98
N LEU A 83 3.57 11.46 -1.67
CA LEU A 83 4.84 11.10 -1.03
C LEU A 83 5.06 9.59 -0.97
N LEU A 84 3.98 8.81 -0.83
CA LEU A 84 4.08 7.36 -0.64
C LEU A 84 2.80 6.64 -1.09
N ASP A 85 2.93 5.61 -1.93
CA ASP A 85 1.87 4.64 -2.17
C ASP A 85 1.79 3.69 -0.98
N LEU A 86 0.62 3.60 -0.36
CA LEU A 86 0.40 2.81 0.87
C LEU A 86 0.04 1.34 0.59
N GLY A 87 0.02 0.93 -0.68
CA GLY A 87 -0.12 -0.47 -1.10
C GLY A 87 -1.50 -1.09 -0.91
N PHE A 88 -2.53 -0.32 -0.51
CA PHE A 88 -3.89 -0.82 -0.33
C PHE A 88 -4.94 0.00 -1.09
N GLY A 89 -6.19 -0.45 -1.07
CA GLY A 89 -7.33 0.26 -1.66
C GLY A 89 -7.32 0.32 -3.18
N GLN A 90 -6.58 -0.59 -3.86
CA GLN A 90 -6.50 -0.61 -5.32
C GLN A 90 -7.88 -0.62 -5.97
N CYS A 91 -8.03 0.23 -6.95
CA CYS A 91 -9.20 0.30 -7.83
C CYS A 91 -8.81 0.88 -9.18
N ARG A 92 -9.74 0.83 -10.13
CA ARG A 92 -9.59 1.42 -11.45
C ARG A 92 -10.79 2.29 -11.75
N LEU A 93 -10.55 3.46 -12.33
CA LEU A 93 -11.59 4.16 -13.07
C LEU A 93 -11.60 3.61 -14.49
N VAL A 94 -12.78 3.23 -14.97
CA VAL A 94 -12.95 2.65 -16.29
C VAL A 94 -14.05 3.36 -17.06
N LEU A 95 -13.83 3.56 -18.36
CA LEU A 95 -14.89 3.90 -19.30
C LEU A 95 -15.68 2.63 -19.59
N ALA A 96 -16.99 2.64 -19.35
CA ALA A 96 -17.87 1.52 -19.61
C ALA A 96 -19.14 1.97 -20.34
N ALA A 97 -19.69 1.08 -21.17
CA ALA A 97 -20.88 1.35 -21.98
C ALA A 97 -21.77 0.10 -22.03
N PRO A 98 -23.08 0.23 -22.41
CA PRO A 98 -23.96 -0.90 -22.58
C PRO A 98 -23.41 -1.99 -23.50
N GLU A 99 -23.47 -3.26 -23.05
CA GLU A 99 -22.96 -4.41 -23.82
C GLU A 99 -23.59 -4.54 -25.21
N ASP A 100 -24.86 -4.15 -25.34
CA ASP A 100 -25.62 -4.21 -26.59
C ASP A 100 -25.52 -2.91 -27.41
N GLY A 101 -24.79 -1.88 -26.90
CA GLY A 101 -24.64 -0.59 -27.56
C GLY A 101 -23.57 -0.57 -28.68
N ASP A 102 -23.35 0.57 -29.28
CA ASP A 102 -22.42 0.77 -30.40
C ASP A 102 -21.02 1.21 -29.96
N ILE A 103 -20.80 1.52 -28.66
CA ILE A 103 -19.54 1.99 -28.13
C ILE A 103 -18.64 0.79 -27.84
N ARG A 104 -17.50 0.70 -28.55
CA ARG A 104 -16.51 -0.38 -28.40
C ARG A 104 -15.08 0.14 -28.18
N SER A 105 -14.87 1.43 -28.45
CA SER A 105 -13.60 2.11 -28.29
C SER A 105 -13.81 3.53 -27.78
N VAL A 106 -12.74 4.17 -27.30
CA VAL A 106 -12.77 5.56 -26.83
C VAL A 106 -13.24 6.51 -27.94
N ALA A 107 -12.89 6.24 -29.20
CA ALA A 107 -13.31 7.06 -30.32
C ALA A 107 -14.84 7.05 -30.55
N ASP A 108 -15.54 5.99 -30.16
CA ASP A 108 -16.97 5.84 -30.38
C ASP A 108 -17.82 6.73 -29.43
N VAL A 109 -17.21 7.31 -28.38
CA VAL A 109 -17.90 8.25 -27.47
C VAL A 109 -17.86 9.69 -27.94
N ALA A 110 -17.22 9.98 -29.09
CA ALA A 110 -17.19 11.33 -29.66
C ALA A 110 -18.60 11.89 -29.92
N GLY A 111 -18.87 13.07 -29.35
CA GLY A 111 -20.18 13.72 -29.43
C GLY A 111 -21.27 13.08 -28.59
N LYS A 112 -20.93 12.17 -27.65
CA LYS A 112 -21.85 11.49 -26.76
C LYS A 112 -21.75 12.03 -25.32
N THR A 113 -22.68 11.62 -24.47
CA THR A 113 -22.73 11.98 -23.06
C THR A 113 -22.11 10.89 -22.20
N VAL A 114 -21.17 11.26 -21.32
CA VAL A 114 -20.50 10.39 -20.35
C VAL A 114 -20.80 10.84 -18.92
N ALA A 115 -21.45 10.00 -18.13
CA ALA A 115 -21.77 10.30 -16.73
C ALA A 115 -20.66 9.79 -15.78
N THR A 116 -20.34 10.55 -14.73
CA THR A 116 -19.30 10.19 -13.77
C THR A 116 -19.42 10.97 -12.47
N GLU A 117 -18.87 10.39 -11.37
CA GLU A 117 -18.56 11.11 -10.12
C GLU A 117 -17.18 11.81 -10.18
N PHE A 118 -16.41 11.63 -11.27
CA PHE A 118 -15.05 12.13 -11.47
C PHE A 118 -14.95 13.00 -12.72
N PRO A 119 -15.65 14.15 -12.75
CA PRO A 119 -15.71 14.96 -13.96
C PRO A 119 -14.37 15.58 -14.39
N ASN A 120 -13.46 15.90 -13.46
CA ASN A 120 -12.17 16.48 -13.80
C ASN A 120 -11.25 15.43 -14.44
N ILE A 121 -11.18 14.24 -13.84
CA ILE A 121 -10.45 13.10 -14.43
C ILE A 121 -11.01 12.75 -15.81
N ALA A 122 -12.34 12.71 -15.95
CA ALA A 122 -12.98 12.39 -17.22
C ALA A 122 -12.63 13.41 -18.31
N ARG A 123 -12.73 14.72 -18.01
CA ARG A 123 -12.38 15.78 -18.96
C ARG A 123 -10.92 15.68 -19.38
N GLN A 124 -9.99 15.55 -18.44
CA GLN A 124 -8.57 15.40 -18.73
C GLN A 124 -8.31 14.16 -19.63
N TYR A 125 -8.92 13.02 -19.28
CA TYR A 125 -8.77 11.78 -20.04
C TYR A 125 -9.16 11.92 -21.52
N PHE A 126 -10.29 12.59 -21.80
CA PHE A 126 -10.77 12.79 -23.16
C PHE A 126 -9.99 13.90 -23.90
N GLU A 127 -9.59 14.98 -23.21
CA GLU A 127 -8.76 16.03 -23.76
C GLU A 127 -7.40 15.51 -24.25
N GLU A 128 -6.73 14.68 -23.45
CA GLU A 128 -5.46 14.04 -23.83
C GLU A 128 -5.56 13.16 -25.08
N ARG A 129 -6.78 12.74 -25.46
CA ARG A 129 -7.07 11.86 -26.62
C ARG A 129 -7.74 12.57 -27.78
N ASP A 130 -7.90 13.90 -27.69
CA ASP A 130 -8.62 14.73 -28.69
C ASP A 130 -10.04 14.20 -28.97
N VAL A 131 -10.76 13.69 -27.95
CA VAL A 131 -12.14 13.21 -28.08
C VAL A 131 -13.09 14.18 -27.40
N ASP A 132 -13.99 14.79 -28.18
CA ASP A 132 -15.00 15.72 -27.67
C ASP A 132 -16.20 14.95 -27.11
N VAL A 133 -16.51 15.14 -25.81
CA VAL A 133 -17.61 14.49 -25.10
C VAL A 133 -18.33 15.47 -24.18
N ASP A 134 -19.62 15.24 -23.95
CA ASP A 134 -20.38 15.94 -22.92
C ASP A 134 -20.25 15.17 -21.58
N VAL A 135 -19.45 15.72 -20.64
CA VAL A 135 -19.24 15.10 -19.31
C VAL A 135 -20.30 15.62 -18.34
N VAL A 136 -21.14 14.71 -17.86
CA VAL A 136 -22.21 14.99 -16.88
C VAL A 136 -21.82 14.45 -15.51
N GLU A 137 -21.75 15.34 -14.52
CA GLU A 137 -21.52 14.97 -13.13
C GLU A 137 -22.76 14.33 -12.52
N VAL A 138 -22.58 13.21 -11.86
CA VAL A 138 -23.61 12.51 -11.09
C VAL A 138 -23.07 12.18 -9.70
N SER A 139 -23.95 11.98 -8.73
CA SER A 139 -23.57 11.60 -7.37
C SER A 139 -24.24 10.27 -7.00
N GLY A 140 -23.49 9.18 -7.09
CA GLY A 140 -23.95 7.80 -6.82
C GLY A 140 -24.77 7.18 -7.93
N ALA A 141 -24.79 5.84 -7.94
CA ALA A 141 -25.53 5.01 -8.89
C ALA A 141 -25.24 5.34 -10.38
N THR A 142 -23.99 5.68 -10.66
CA THR A 142 -23.49 6.06 -12.00
C THR A 142 -23.84 4.99 -13.04
N GLU A 143 -23.74 3.71 -12.66
CA GLU A 143 -24.04 2.54 -13.51
C GLU A 143 -25.50 2.46 -14.00
N LEU A 144 -26.41 3.21 -13.39
CA LEU A 144 -27.81 3.27 -13.82
C LEU A 144 -28.06 4.28 -14.95
N THR A 145 -27.21 5.27 -15.12
CA THR A 145 -27.42 6.40 -16.05
C THR A 145 -27.61 6.00 -17.52
N PRO A 146 -26.91 4.98 -18.07
CA PRO A 146 -27.18 4.51 -19.43
C PRO A 146 -28.54 3.83 -19.59
N HIS A 147 -29.04 3.18 -18.53
CA HIS A 147 -30.32 2.47 -18.59
C HIS A 147 -31.53 3.39 -18.52
N VAL A 148 -31.37 4.61 -18.05
CA VAL A 148 -32.41 5.66 -18.01
C VAL A 148 -32.19 6.74 -19.07
N GLU A 149 -31.36 6.47 -20.05
CA GLU A 149 -31.06 7.35 -21.19
C GLU A 149 -30.53 8.75 -20.79
N MET A 150 -29.86 8.84 -19.63
CA MET A 150 -29.19 10.07 -19.17
C MET A 150 -27.78 10.21 -19.73
N ALA A 151 -27.15 9.10 -20.08
CA ALA A 151 -25.81 9.07 -20.67
C ALA A 151 -25.65 7.89 -21.63
N ASP A 152 -24.72 7.99 -22.55
CA ASP A 152 -24.36 6.92 -23.49
C ASP A 152 -23.33 5.95 -22.91
N ALA A 153 -22.46 6.47 -22.03
CA ALA A 153 -21.41 5.73 -21.34
C ALA A 153 -21.17 6.33 -19.95
N ILE A 154 -20.35 5.64 -19.16
CA ILE A 154 -19.96 6.08 -17.81
C ILE A 154 -18.44 6.00 -17.62
N ILE A 155 -17.91 6.84 -16.74
CA ILE A 155 -16.63 6.58 -16.06
C ILE A 155 -16.94 6.34 -14.60
N ASP A 156 -16.55 5.16 -14.10
CA ASP A 156 -16.85 4.74 -12.72
C ASP A 156 -15.73 3.89 -12.13
N ILE A 157 -15.67 3.88 -10.79
CA ILE A 157 -14.72 3.05 -10.04
C ILE A 157 -15.12 1.59 -10.09
N THR A 158 -14.13 0.74 -10.35
CA THR A 158 -14.29 -0.70 -10.21
C THR A 158 -13.02 -1.37 -9.66
N SER A 159 -13.18 -2.38 -8.83
CA SER A 159 -12.07 -3.27 -8.46
C SER A 159 -12.14 -4.59 -9.24
N THR A 160 -13.29 -5.22 -9.29
CA THR A 160 -13.49 -6.53 -9.92
C THR A 160 -14.32 -6.47 -11.22
N GLY A 161 -14.99 -5.35 -11.48
CA GLY A 161 -15.93 -5.22 -12.59
C GLY A 161 -17.29 -5.87 -12.37
N THR A 162 -17.55 -6.44 -11.19
CA THR A 162 -18.78 -7.20 -10.91
C THR A 162 -20.04 -6.32 -11.04
N THR A 163 -20.02 -5.10 -10.47
CA THR A 163 -21.16 -4.17 -10.54
C THR A 163 -21.47 -3.79 -11.99
N LEU A 164 -20.46 -3.48 -12.79
CA LEU A 164 -20.65 -3.19 -14.21
C LEU A 164 -21.27 -4.36 -14.97
N LYS A 165 -20.75 -5.57 -14.73
CA LYS A 165 -21.25 -6.78 -15.39
C LYS A 165 -22.71 -7.11 -15.01
N VAL A 166 -23.08 -6.93 -13.74
CA VAL A 166 -24.47 -7.12 -13.28
C VAL A 166 -25.41 -6.13 -13.97
N ASN A 167 -24.94 -4.90 -14.22
CA ASN A 167 -25.66 -3.86 -14.92
C ASN A 167 -25.45 -3.89 -16.45
N ARG A 168 -24.96 -5.00 -17.03
CA ARG A 168 -24.79 -5.21 -18.47
C ARG A 168 -23.95 -4.10 -19.13
N LEU A 169 -22.94 -3.61 -18.42
CA LEU A 169 -21.96 -2.65 -18.93
C LEU A 169 -20.64 -3.38 -19.23
N ALA A 170 -20.11 -3.15 -20.41
CA ALA A 170 -18.80 -3.61 -20.85
C ALA A 170 -17.76 -2.53 -20.62
N ILE A 171 -16.59 -2.91 -20.10
CA ILE A 171 -15.44 -2.01 -20.00
C ILE A 171 -14.90 -1.77 -21.40
N VAL A 172 -14.78 -0.51 -21.76
CA VAL A 172 -14.27 -0.01 -23.06
C VAL A 172 -12.79 0.31 -22.95
N ASP A 173 -12.41 1.03 -21.87
CA ASP A 173 -10.99 1.38 -21.61
C ASP A 173 -10.75 1.62 -20.13
N GLU A 174 -9.49 1.60 -19.71
CA GLU A 174 -9.06 1.99 -18.38
C GLU A 174 -8.63 3.46 -18.38
N VAL A 175 -9.27 4.27 -17.54
CA VAL A 175 -9.03 5.71 -17.44
C VAL A 175 -7.89 6.00 -16.46
N LEU A 176 -7.91 5.36 -15.28
CA LEU A 176 -6.94 5.56 -14.23
C LEU A 176 -6.85 4.31 -13.36
N SER A 177 -5.62 3.84 -13.07
CA SER A 177 -5.35 2.92 -11.95
C SER A 177 -5.07 3.74 -10.70
N SER A 178 -5.70 3.39 -9.57
CA SER A 178 -5.61 4.13 -8.32
C SER A 178 -5.36 3.19 -7.14
N SER A 179 -4.57 3.67 -6.20
CA SER A 179 -4.35 3.12 -4.85
C SER A 179 -4.43 4.24 -3.81
N VAL A 180 -4.32 3.89 -2.54
CA VAL A 180 -4.29 4.89 -1.46
C VAL A 180 -2.86 5.39 -1.28
N HIS A 181 -2.70 6.70 -1.19
CA HIS A 181 -1.41 7.38 -1.01
C HIS A 181 -1.42 8.29 0.21
N LEU A 182 -0.25 8.53 0.75
CA LEU A 182 0.02 9.68 1.61
C LEU A 182 0.36 10.86 0.70
N PHE A 183 -0.42 11.93 0.83
CA PHE A 183 -0.18 13.21 0.17
C PHE A 183 0.26 14.24 1.20
N ALA A 184 1.06 15.21 0.77
CA ALA A 184 1.35 16.40 1.55
C ALA A 184 1.23 17.64 0.67
N ARG A 185 1.06 18.81 1.33
CA ARG A 185 1.16 20.09 0.62
C ARG A 185 2.62 20.36 0.27
N ASP A 186 2.86 20.85 -0.94
CA ASP A 186 4.20 21.04 -1.53
C ASP A 186 5.16 21.81 -0.63
N ASP A 187 4.65 22.83 0.10
CA ASP A 187 5.49 23.70 0.94
C ASP A 187 5.94 23.06 2.26
N VAL A 188 5.36 21.92 2.66
CA VAL A 188 5.71 21.19 3.89
C VAL A 188 6.15 19.76 3.61
N ALA A 189 6.12 19.32 2.37
CA ALA A 189 6.46 17.94 1.99
C ALA A 189 7.87 17.52 2.46
N ASP A 190 8.85 18.44 2.37
CA ASP A 190 10.22 18.24 2.81
C ASP A 190 10.46 18.51 4.31
N ASP A 191 9.43 18.88 5.07
CA ASP A 191 9.57 19.12 6.51
C ASP A 191 10.01 17.84 7.23
N GLU A 192 10.90 17.99 8.20
CA GLU A 192 11.49 16.87 8.95
C GLU A 192 10.42 15.95 9.54
N LYS A 193 9.33 16.52 10.07
CA LYS A 193 8.25 15.74 10.68
C LYS A 193 7.42 14.97 9.65
N VAL A 194 7.20 15.54 8.47
CA VAL A 194 6.53 14.86 7.36
C VAL A 194 7.38 13.68 6.90
N GLN A 195 8.68 13.89 6.70
CA GLN A 195 9.61 12.85 6.28
C GLN A 195 9.78 11.73 7.33
N GLN A 196 9.70 12.05 8.63
CA GLN A 196 9.65 11.04 9.70
C GLN A 196 8.40 10.15 9.60
N VAL A 197 7.24 10.73 9.30
CA VAL A 197 5.99 9.97 9.08
C VAL A 197 6.10 9.11 7.83
N VAL A 198 6.61 9.64 6.72
CA VAL A 198 6.87 8.87 5.49
C VAL A 198 7.75 7.65 5.79
N MET A 199 8.89 7.87 6.48
CA MET A 199 9.81 6.78 6.86
C MET A 199 9.13 5.75 7.76
N ALA A 200 8.32 6.18 8.73
CA ALA A 200 7.61 5.28 9.64
C ALA A 200 6.62 4.38 8.88
N LEU A 201 5.82 4.96 7.98
CA LEU A 201 4.87 4.20 7.14
C LEU A 201 5.61 3.28 6.17
N GLN A 202 6.63 3.79 5.49
CA GLN A 202 7.43 3.00 4.53
C GLN A 202 8.09 1.80 5.21
N SER A 203 8.58 1.96 6.46
CA SER A 203 9.21 0.86 7.20
C SER A 203 8.24 -0.29 7.50
N VAL A 204 6.96 0.00 7.72
CA VAL A 204 5.89 -1.00 7.87
C VAL A 204 5.62 -1.69 6.54
N LEU A 205 5.46 -0.91 5.46
CA LEU A 205 5.21 -1.46 4.12
C LEU A 205 6.37 -2.34 3.63
N SER A 206 7.62 -1.95 3.92
CA SER A 206 8.81 -2.74 3.57
C SER A 206 8.90 -4.05 4.35
N ALA A 207 8.32 -4.11 5.55
CA ALA A 207 8.27 -5.31 6.39
C ALA A 207 7.12 -6.28 6.01
N ASP A 208 6.11 -5.77 5.30
CA ASP A 208 4.95 -6.59 4.92
C ASP A 208 5.36 -7.76 4.03
N GLY A 209 4.83 -8.95 4.33
CA GLY A 209 5.18 -10.18 3.63
C GLY A 209 6.62 -10.66 3.86
N LYS A 210 7.36 -10.08 4.81
CA LYS A 210 8.72 -10.50 5.18
C LYS A 210 8.71 -11.22 6.52
N ARG A 211 9.70 -12.13 6.68
CA ARG A 211 9.93 -12.86 7.92
C ARG A 211 11.41 -12.80 8.28
N TYR A 212 11.67 -12.64 9.56
CA TYR A 212 13.01 -12.74 10.09
C TYR A 212 13.31 -14.19 10.48
N LEU A 213 14.35 -14.73 9.86
CA LEU A 213 14.81 -16.10 10.05
C LEU A 213 16.09 -16.08 10.88
N MET A 214 16.15 -16.90 11.91
CA MET A 214 17.33 -17.10 12.76
C MET A 214 17.58 -18.58 12.92
N MET A 215 18.84 -19.02 12.83
CA MET A 215 19.19 -20.42 12.93
C MET A 215 20.64 -20.64 13.36
N ASN A 216 20.97 -21.84 13.78
CA ASN A 216 22.34 -22.31 13.89
C ASN A 216 22.68 -23.18 12.67
N ALA A 217 23.85 -22.99 12.10
CA ALA A 217 24.35 -23.74 10.95
C ALA A 217 25.79 -24.20 11.16
N PRO A 218 26.19 -25.36 10.64
CA PRO A 218 27.59 -25.78 10.64
C PRO A 218 28.45 -24.77 9.84
N GLU A 219 29.53 -24.29 10.42
CA GLU A 219 30.43 -23.33 9.77
C GLU A 219 30.98 -23.88 8.44
N ALA A 220 31.31 -25.17 8.41
CA ALA A 220 31.77 -25.86 7.20
C ALA A 220 30.77 -25.86 6.04
N ARG A 221 29.46 -25.63 6.31
CA ARG A 221 28.38 -25.61 5.28
C ARG A 221 27.80 -24.24 5.05
N LEU A 222 28.46 -23.18 5.50
CA LEU A 222 27.94 -21.81 5.42
C LEU A 222 27.67 -21.36 3.97
N GLU A 223 28.48 -21.77 3.01
CA GLU A 223 28.26 -21.46 1.60
C GLU A 223 26.96 -22.09 1.09
N GLU A 224 26.68 -23.35 1.44
CA GLU A 224 25.43 -24.03 1.08
C GLU A 224 24.22 -23.34 1.74
N VAL A 225 24.37 -22.85 2.98
CA VAL A 225 23.32 -22.05 3.66
C VAL A 225 23.08 -20.73 2.95
N ARG A 226 24.13 -20.05 2.48
CA ARG A 226 24.01 -18.80 1.71
C ARG A 226 23.28 -18.99 0.38
N ASP A 227 23.51 -20.11 -0.29
CA ASP A 227 22.88 -20.43 -1.58
C ASP A 227 21.35 -20.67 -1.40
N VAL A 228 20.94 -21.17 -0.24
CA VAL A 228 19.52 -21.44 0.09
C VAL A 228 18.76 -20.16 0.48
N ILE A 229 19.46 -19.18 1.06
CA ILE A 229 18.80 -17.96 1.57
C ILE A 229 18.82 -16.86 0.51
N PRO A 230 17.75 -16.63 -0.23
CA PRO A 230 17.66 -15.57 -1.25
C PRO A 230 17.47 -14.17 -0.63
N GLY A 231 18.06 -13.89 0.54
CA GLY A 231 17.74 -12.72 1.36
C GLY A 231 18.27 -11.38 0.86
N LEU A 232 17.64 -10.32 1.32
CA LEU A 232 18.06 -8.92 1.18
C LEU A 232 19.48 -8.73 1.74
N GLY A 233 20.45 -8.45 0.88
CA GLY A 233 21.86 -8.19 1.26
C GLY A 233 22.65 -9.40 1.75
N GLY A 234 22.08 -10.64 1.71
CA GLY A 234 22.71 -11.87 2.19
C GLY A 234 22.58 -12.07 3.72
N PRO A 235 22.84 -13.29 4.23
CA PRO A 235 22.71 -13.58 5.64
C PRO A 235 23.79 -12.92 6.49
N THR A 236 23.42 -12.44 7.67
CA THR A 236 24.36 -12.06 8.71
C THR A 236 24.82 -13.29 9.47
N VAL A 237 26.11 -13.44 9.68
CA VAL A 237 26.72 -14.59 10.35
C VAL A 237 27.42 -14.13 11.64
N MET A 238 27.17 -14.81 12.75
CA MET A 238 27.80 -14.56 14.04
C MET A 238 28.35 -15.86 14.62
N ASN A 239 29.53 -15.78 15.25
CA ASN A 239 30.09 -16.92 15.95
C ASN A 239 29.25 -17.25 17.19
N VAL A 240 28.97 -18.51 17.43
CA VAL A 240 28.33 -19.00 18.66
C VAL A 240 29.45 -19.38 19.64
N GLU A 241 29.47 -18.76 20.84
CA GLU A 241 30.33 -19.25 21.91
C GLU A 241 29.85 -20.63 22.33
N SER A 242 30.65 -21.67 22.06
CA SER A 242 30.43 -22.98 22.71
C SER A 242 30.79 -22.86 24.17
N GLU A 243 29.88 -23.17 25.10
CA GLU A 243 30.20 -23.37 26.51
C GLU A 243 31.26 -24.48 26.57
N ARG A 244 32.51 -24.13 26.87
CA ARG A 244 33.51 -25.13 27.29
C ARG A 244 33.09 -25.62 28.65
N GLU A 245 32.60 -26.85 28.74
CA GLU A 245 32.56 -27.53 30.02
C GLU A 245 33.99 -27.64 30.56
N ASP A 246 34.31 -26.83 31.57
CA ASP A 246 35.53 -26.92 32.33
C ASP A 246 35.56 -28.29 33.04
N GLY A 247 36.22 -29.29 32.45
CA GLY A 247 36.46 -30.51 33.17
C GLY A 247 36.50 -31.86 32.44
N ALA A 248 36.68 -31.94 31.14
CA ALA A 248 36.98 -33.21 30.50
C ALA A 248 38.27 -33.15 29.69
N ASP A 249 39.32 -33.82 30.15
CA ASP A 249 40.50 -34.14 29.35
C ASP A 249 40.09 -35.00 28.14
N GLY A 250 40.34 -34.50 26.94
CA GLY A 250 40.43 -35.31 25.74
C GLY A 250 39.32 -35.15 24.72
N ASP A 251 39.68 -34.64 23.67
CA ASP A 251 39.29 -34.47 22.29
C ASP A 251 38.95 -33.00 21.97
N ALA A 252 39.87 -32.40 21.22
CA ALA A 252 39.60 -31.14 20.52
C ALA A 252 38.34 -31.35 19.69
N ALA A 253 37.29 -30.59 19.96
CA ALA A 253 36.16 -30.49 19.05
C ALA A 253 36.72 -30.31 17.65
N SER A 254 36.38 -31.19 16.73
CA SER A 254 36.85 -31.11 15.37
C SER A 254 36.36 -29.77 14.79
N GLU A 255 37.18 -29.14 13.96
CA GLU A 255 36.76 -27.92 13.24
C GLU A 255 35.44 -28.12 12.49
N ASP A 256 35.03 -29.36 12.24
CA ASP A 256 33.78 -29.76 11.62
C ASP A 256 32.53 -29.59 12.56
N ASP A 257 32.69 -29.40 13.86
CA ASP A 257 31.58 -29.21 14.82
C ASP A 257 31.31 -27.75 15.17
N ALA A 258 32.05 -26.79 14.57
CA ALA A 258 31.83 -25.37 14.79
C ALA A 258 30.48 -24.93 14.23
N MET A 259 29.66 -24.30 15.08
CA MET A 259 28.35 -23.76 14.69
C MET A 259 28.41 -22.25 14.66
N VAL A 260 27.70 -21.67 13.69
CA VAL A 260 27.48 -20.23 13.56
C VAL A 260 26.01 -19.91 13.64
N ALA A 261 25.66 -18.77 14.22
CA ALA A 261 24.32 -18.23 14.14
C ALA A 261 24.16 -17.45 12.83
N VAL A 262 23.09 -17.75 12.10
CA VAL A 262 22.78 -17.12 10.81
C VAL A 262 21.44 -16.44 10.92
N HIS A 263 21.38 -15.20 10.47
CA HIS A 263 20.17 -14.39 10.46
C HIS A 263 19.88 -13.94 9.03
N ALA A 264 18.62 -13.96 8.63
CA ALA A 264 18.21 -13.48 7.31
C ALA A 264 16.77 -12.93 7.31
N VAL A 265 16.49 -12.07 6.36
CA VAL A 265 15.12 -11.66 6.01
C VAL A 265 14.72 -12.40 4.76
N VAL A 266 13.57 -13.08 4.80
CA VAL A 266 13.03 -13.88 3.68
C VAL A 266 11.59 -13.52 3.41
N ASP A 267 11.12 -13.77 2.18
CA ASP A 267 9.71 -13.66 1.84
C ASP A 267 8.89 -14.71 2.59
N GLU A 268 7.74 -14.33 3.13
CA GLU A 268 6.85 -15.24 3.85
C GLU A 268 6.44 -16.45 2.99
N ARG A 269 6.24 -16.22 1.70
CA ARG A 269 5.83 -17.27 0.74
C ARG A 269 6.88 -18.38 0.60
N ASP A 270 8.15 -18.03 0.78
CA ASP A 270 9.27 -18.94 0.56
C ASP A 270 9.75 -19.62 1.85
N VAL A 271 9.22 -19.20 3.02
CA VAL A 271 9.67 -19.67 4.35
C VAL A 271 9.70 -21.20 4.48
N PHE A 272 8.63 -21.89 4.06
CA PHE A 272 8.55 -23.35 4.24
C PHE A 272 9.55 -24.09 3.35
N GLU A 273 9.74 -23.66 2.13
CA GLU A 273 10.73 -24.22 1.20
C GLU A 273 12.13 -23.98 1.73
N THR A 274 12.44 -22.74 2.09
CA THR A 274 13.70 -22.32 2.71
C THR A 274 14.03 -23.14 3.97
N ILE A 275 13.07 -23.35 4.89
CA ILE A 275 13.29 -24.18 6.08
C ILE A 275 13.64 -25.62 5.72
N ASN A 276 12.97 -26.23 4.74
CA ASN A 276 13.24 -27.59 4.33
C ASN A 276 14.66 -27.74 3.74
N GLU A 277 15.06 -26.82 2.90
CA GLU A 277 16.40 -26.79 2.30
C GLU A 277 17.47 -26.56 3.36
N LEU A 278 17.28 -25.59 4.27
CA LEU A 278 18.18 -25.30 5.38
C LEU A 278 18.39 -26.54 6.28
N LYS A 279 17.33 -27.29 6.59
CA LYS A 279 17.44 -28.53 7.35
C LYS A 279 18.27 -29.59 6.60
N SER A 280 18.16 -29.66 5.29
CA SER A 280 18.94 -30.60 4.46
C SER A 280 20.45 -30.31 4.48
N VAL A 281 20.82 -29.04 4.66
CA VAL A 281 22.22 -28.59 4.80
C VAL A 281 22.70 -28.56 6.26
N GLY A 282 21.92 -29.08 7.20
CA GLY A 282 22.32 -29.26 8.61
C GLY A 282 21.99 -28.09 9.53
N ALA A 283 21.22 -27.10 9.08
CA ALA A 283 20.75 -26.05 9.95
C ALA A 283 19.80 -26.58 11.04
N SER A 284 19.88 -26.00 12.22
CA SER A 284 19.12 -26.40 13.41
C SER A 284 18.68 -25.18 14.21
N GLY A 285 17.74 -25.37 15.16
CA GLY A 285 17.24 -24.26 15.98
C GLY A 285 16.61 -23.14 15.15
N ILE A 286 15.96 -23.47 14.03
CA ILE A 286 15.38 -22.48 13.11
C ILE A 286 14.19 -21.81 13.78
N LEU A 287 14.28 -20.50 13.94
CA LEU A 287 13.23 -19.61 14.44
C LEU A 287 12.78 -18.67 13.34
N VAL A 288 11.47 -18.50 13.20
CA VAL A 288 10.85 -17.56 12.28
C VAL A 288 9.98 -16.59 13.08
N THR A 289 10.12 -15.29 12.81
CA THR A 289 9.30 -14.28 13.48
C THR A 289 8.85 -13.21 12.46
N GLU A 290 7.77 -12.54 12.78
CA GLU A 290 7.32 -11.38 12.04
C GLU A 290 8.28 -10.20 12.21
N ILE A 291 8.32 -9.33 11.21
CA ILE A 291 9.07 -8.09 11.24
C ILE A 291 8.03 -6.96 11.31
N GLU A 292 8.05 -6.18 12.38
CA GLU A 292 7.14 -5.04 12.51
C GLU A 292 7.54 -3.90 11.56
N ARG A 293 8.84 -3.68 11.40
CA ARG A 293 9.38 -2.60 10.56
C ARG A 293 10.71 -3.01 9.95
N LEU A 294 10.91 -2.60 8.71
CA LEU A 294 12.16 -2.79 7.97
C LEU A 294 12.56 -1.45 7.35
N VAL A 295 13.75 -0.96 7.70
CA VAL A 295 14.34 0.25 7.10
C VAL A 295 15.52 -0.20 6.27
N GLU A 296 15.49 0.10 4.98
CA GLU A 296 16.56 -0.20 4.03
C GLU A 296 17.54 0.98 3.88
#